data_eb44132354fd01461af0bc892c396003
#
_entry.id   eb44132354fd01461af0bc892c396003
#
_cell.length_a   1.000
_cell.length_b   1.000
_cell.length_c   1.000
_cell.angle_alpha   90.00
_cell.angle_beta   90.00
_cell.angle_gamma   90.00
#
_symmetry.space_group_name_H-M   'P 1'
#
loop_
_entity.id
_entity.type
_entity.pdbx_description
1 polymer ?
#
loop_
_entity_poly.entity_id
_entity_poly.type
_entity_poly.pdbx_seq_one_letter_code
_entity_poly.pdbx_strand_id
1 'polypeptide(L)'
;MSDRDKAGLRGPVRTVSLGSTTSEYDPGGRLITTRWLSNPDSEASEMIETWTYDSSGRLLTDTVRTASGALTEKVYSYDDKGRLLRIVEGSGDHTSFQYDEEGGKVEIRERMPKADGQERAMATGVDSIFADAEGTLGYGLDGIRNASRTRTIYNERDQPTEMHAFDADGHLLSRIARTYDEKHGITSLKVTNEDPGSLFPAKQIAEIAAQTGAPLDEIKAQMKKVMSAMMGESARYFTYDAQGRRTKIVLRNPPLGEASRTCSYNDQGDVVEERTTFTKDSRFPVGVPFHRDETGNLVPEKSPSEWPPQPQLPESIVRYQYQYDNFGNWTEQTVTRSEGLEYTRLRELTYY
;
A
#
# COMPACT_ATOMS: atom_id res chain seq x y z
N MET A 1 -17.12 -15.27 4.35
CA MET A 1 -15.69 -15.65 4.38
C MET A 1 -15.12 -15.15 5.70
N SER A 2 -14.62 -16.03 6.57
CA SER A 2 -14.02 -15.65 7.86
C SER A 2 -12.63 -15.00 7.67
N ASP A 3 -12.09 -14.39 8.74
CA ASP A 3 -10.73 -13.82 8.66
C ASP A 3 -9.68 -14.92 8.48
N ARG A 4 -9.92 -16.11 9.04
CA ARG A 4 -9.11 -17.30 8.82
C ARG A 4 -9.10 -17.72 7.34
N ASP A 5 -10.26 -17.72 6.66
CA ASP A 5 -10.36 -18.03 5.24
C ASP A 5 -9.65 -16.99 4.38
N LYS A 6 -9.79 -15.68 4.72
CA LYS A 6 -9.08 -14.57 4.06
C LYS A 6 -7.56 -14.70 4.19
N ALA A 7 -7.09 -15.24 5.33
CA ALA A 7 -5.67 -15.54 5.55
C ALA A 7 -5.20 -16.80 4.80
N GLY A 8 -6.06 -17.46 4.00
CA GLY A 8 -5.73 -18.67 3.25
C GLY A 8 -5.52 -19.91 4.13
N LEU A 9 -6.02 -19.89 5.37
CA LEU A 9 -5.88 -20.99 6.33
C LEU A 9 -7.01 -21.99 6.16
N ARG A 10 -6.67 -23.28 6.22
CA ARG A 10 -7.61 -24.40 6.04
C ARG A 10 -7.81 -25.15 7.35
N GLY A 11 -9.02 -25.67 7.54
CA GLY A 11 -9.40 -26.38 8.76
C GLY A 11 -9.61 -25.47 9.96
N PRO A 12 -9.80 -26.02 11.17
CA PRO A 12 -10.15 -25.27 12.37
C PRO A 12 -8.90 -24.68 13.06
N VAL A 13 -8.11 -23.90 12.32
CA VAL A 13 -6.90 -23.26 12.87
C VAL A 13 -7.28 -22.33 14.02
N ARG A 14 -6.63 -22.50 15.16
CA ARG A 14 -6.72 -21.63 16.34
C ARG A 14 -5.62 -20.58 16.32
N THR A 15 -4.36 -20.98 16.18
CA THR A 15 -3.24 -20.03 16.12
C THR A 15 -2.38 -20.30 14.90
N VAL A 16 -1.75 -19.24 14.40
CA VAL A 16 -0.70 -19.32 13.40
C VAL A 16 0.45 -18.42 13.81
N SER A 17 1.66 -18.96 13.84
CA SER A 17 2.89 -18.22 14.11
C SER A 17 3.80 -18.25 12.88
N LEU A 18 4.32 -17.09 12.50
CA LEU A 18 5.25 -16.91 11.40
C LEU A 18 6.34 -15.92 11.84
N GLY A 19 7.55 -16.41 12.10
CA GLY A 19 8.64 -15.61 12.66
C GLY A 19 8.24 -14.99 13.99
N SER A 20 8.29 -13.67 14.09
CA SER A 20 7.95 -12.92 15.30
C SER A 20 6.47 -12.56 15.43
N THR A 21 5.61 -13.05 14.56
CA THR A 21 4.19 -12.73 14.55
C THR A 21 3.36 -13.96 14.89
N THR A 22 2.40 -13.83 15.81
CA THR A 22 1.42 -14.87 16.15
C THR A 22 0.02 -14.27 16.08
N SER A 23 -0.86 -14.91 15.31
CA SER A 23 -2.29 -14.56 15.21
C SER A 23 -3.15 -15.65 15.80
N GLU A 24 -4.21 -15.26 16.52
CA GLU A 24 -5.18 -16.16 17.15
C GLU A 24 -6.59 -15.89 16.61
N TYR A 25 -7.31 -16.97 16.32
CA TYR A 25 -8.68 -16.95 15.78
C TYR A 25 -9.64 -17.59 16.78
N ASP A 26 -10.88 -17.13 16.78
CA ASP A 26 -11.96 -17.83 17.51
C ASP A 26 -12.44 -19.09 16.74
N PRO A 27 -13.28 -19.96 17.34
CA PRO A 27 -13.82 -21.12 16.64
C PRO A 27 -14.60 -20.78 15.36
N GLY A 28 -15.19 -19.58 15.26
CA GLY A 28 -15.86 -19.07 14.06
C GLY A 28 -14.91 -18.57 12.96
N GLY A 29 -13.60 -18.51 13.26
CA GLY A 29 -12.56 -18.07 12.33
C GLY A 29 -12.37 -16.56 12.27
N ARG A 30 -12.88 -15.80 13.26
CA ARG A 30 -12.61 -14.37 13.39
C ARG A 30 -11.26 -14.16 14.08
N LEU A 31 -10.49 -13.21 13.58
CA LEU A 31 -9.22 -12.83 14.18
C LEU A 31 -9.49 -12.10 15.51
N ILE A 32 -8.93 -12.57 16.61
CA ILE A 32 -9.14 -11.96 17.95
C ILE A 32 -7.90 -11.31 18.51
N THR A 33 -6.71 -11.80 18.17
CA THR A 33 -5.45 -11.22 18.65
C THR A 33 -4.35 -11.45 17.62
N THR A 34 -3.49 -10.44 17.44
CA THR A 34 -2.18 -10.61 16.80
C THR A 34 -1.10 -10.01 17.70
N ARG A 35 0.02 -10.74 17.84
CA ARG A 35 1.19 -10.33 18.61
C ARG A 35 2.40 -10.24 17.72
N TRP A 36 3.17 -9.18 17.87
CA TRP A 36 4.46 -8.99 17.20
C TRP A 36 5.55 -8.77 18.21
N LEU A 37 6.67 -9.45 18.04
CA LEU A 37 7.90 -9.20 18.78
C LEU A 37 8.86 -8.43 17.88
N SER A 38 9.19 -7.20 18.22
CA SER A 38 10.21 -6.42 17.48
C SER A 38 11.62 -6.95 17.72
N ASN A 39 11.83 -7.64 18.85
CA ASN A 39 13.02 -8.42 19.13
C ASN A 39 12.57 -9.78 19.72
N PRO A 40 12.81 -10.91 19.02
CA PRO A 40 12.39 -12.23 19.50
C PRO A 40 13.04 -12.64 20.84
N ASP A 41 14.16 -12.01 21.22
CA ASP A 41 14.86 -12.28 22.47
C ASP A 41 14.38 -11.40 23.64
N SER A 42 13.35 -10.57 23.46
CA SER A 42 12.88 -9.63 24.48
C SER A 42 11.33 -9.49 24.48
N GLU A 43 10.69 -9.98 25.54
CA GLU A 43 9.25 -9.75 25.77
C GLU A 43 8.91 -8.25 25.90
N ALA A 44 9.88 -7.42 26.28
CA ALA A 44 9.70 -5.96 26.36
C ALA A 44 9.51 -5.28 25.00
N SER A 45 9.57 -6.03 23.91
CA SER A 45 9.37 -5.55 22.53
C SER A 45 8.01 -5.96 21.94
N GLU A 46 7.10 -6.51 22.76
CA GLU A 46 5.81 -7.03 22.29
C GLU A 46 4.84 -5.90 21.94
N MET A 47 4.24 -5.99 20.76
CA MET A 47 3.08 -5.22 20.36
C MET A 47 1.89 -6.17 20.19
N ILE A 48 0.75 -5.83 20.76
CA ILE A 48 -0.46 -6.65 20.74
C ILE A 48 -1.60 -5.85 20.11
N GLU A 49 -2.21 -6.41 19.10
CA GLU A 49 -3.46 -5.93 18.52
C GLU A 49 -4.60 -6.90 18.87
N THR A 50 -5.74 -6.35 19.27
CA THR A 50 -6.89 -7.12 19.76
C THR A 50 -8.16 -6.59 19.11
N TRP A 51 -9.00 -7.50 18.62
CA TRP A 51 -10.30 -7.19 18.01
C TRP A 51 -11.43 -7.71 18.88
N THR A 52 -12.46 -6.89 19.06
CA THR A 52 -13.69 -7.29 19.73
C THR A 52 -14.87 -7.20 18.78
N TYR A 53 -15.85 -8.06 18.98
CA TYR A 53 -17.01 -8.18 18.11
C TYR A 53 -18.31 -8.16 18.90
N ASP A 54 -19.38 -7.66 18.30
CA ASP A 54 -20.72 -7.78 18.89
C ASP A 54 -21.29 -9.20 18.72
N SER A 55 -22.47 -9.43 19.28
CA SER A 55 -23.16 -10.72 19.19
C SER A 55 -23.55 -11.13 17.77
N SER A 56 -23.61 -10.18 16.83
CA SER A 56 -23.87 -10.40 15.40
C SER A 56 -22.57 -10.65 14.61
N GLY A 57 -21.40 -10.59 15.27
CA GLY A 57 -20.10 -10.78 14.64
C GLY A 57 -19.53 -9.56 13.95
N ARG A 58 -20.09 -8.35 14.20
CA ARG A 58 -19.57 -7.10 13.66
C ARG A 58 -18.44 -6.59 14.55
N LEU A 59 -17.39 -6.04 13.95
CA LEU A 59 -16.23 -5.49 14.66
C LEU A 59 -16.63 -4.26 15.50
N LEU A 60 -16.36 -4.28 16.79
CA LEU A 60 -16.62 -3.16 17.70
C LEU A 60 -15.38 -2.33 17.97
N THR A 61 -14.28 -2.98 18.26
CA THR A 61 -13.01 -2.29 18.54
C THR A 61 -11.83 -3.00 17.90
N ASP A 62 -10.82 -2.22 17.57
CA ASP A 62 -9.50 -2.64 17.18
C ASP A 62 -8.51 -1.87 18.07
N THR A 63 -7.78 -2.56 18.91
CA THR A 63 -6.94 -1.96 19.95
C THR A 63 -5.50 -2.42 19.78
N VAL A 64 -4.56 -1.49 19.62
CA VAL A 64 -3.13 -1.77 19.56
C VAL A 64 -2.46 -1.28 20.83
N ARG A 65 -1.78 -2.19 21.54
CA ARG A 65 -0.91 -1.90 22.68
C ARG A 65 0.54 -2.10 22.25
N THR A 66 1.34 -1.03 22.35
CA THR A 66 2.77 -1.09 22.06
C THR A 66 3.57 -1.62 23.24
N ALA A 67 4.82 -2.01 23.01
CA ALA A 67 5.76 -2.41 24.06
C ALA A 67 5.98 -1.33 25.16
N SER A 68 5.87 -0.07 24.82
CA SER A 68 5.94 1.05 25.79
C SER A 68 4.67 1.23 26.62
N GLY A 69 3.63 0.42 26.38
CA GLY A 69 2.32 0.51 27.03
C GLY A 69 1.39 1.56 26.40
N ALA A 70 1.80 2.26 25.35
CA ALA A 70 0.91 3.17 24.63
C ALA A 70 -0.24 2.39 24.00
N LEU A 71 -1.46 2.92 24.13
CA LEU A 71 -2.68 2.32 23.64
C LEU A 71 -3.27 3.18 22.53
N THR A 72 -3.58 2.53 21.39
CA THR A 72 -4.33 3.14 20.29
C THR A 72 -5.59 2.32 20.07
N GLU A 73 -6.73 2.95 19.96
CA GLU A 73 -8.00 2.26 19.78
C GLU A 73 -8.74 2.82 18.57
N LYS A 74 -9.39 1.93 17.81
CA LYS A 74 -10.42 2.28 16.83
C LYS A 74 -11.75 1.74 17.30
N VAL A 75 -12.77 2.58 17.26
CA VAL A 75 -14.14 2.23 17.64
C VAL A 75 -15.04 2.31 16.42
N TYR A 76 -15.81 1.26 16.20
CA TYR A 76 -16.70 1.07 15.06
C TYR A 76 -18.16 1.24 15.50
N SER A 77 -18.92 2.00 14.76
CA SER A 77 -20.37 2.19 15.00
C SER A 77 -21.18 1.90 13.74
N TYR A 78 -22.42 1.41 13.95
CA TYR A 78 -23.28 0.90 12.89
C TYR A 78 -24.67 1.54 12.95
N ASP A 79 -25.36 1.61 11.81
CA ASP A 79 -26.76 2.00 11.75
C ASP A 79 -27.69 0.84 12.14
N ASP A 80 -29.00 1.13 12.21
CA ASP A 80 -30.04 0.16 12.55
C ASP A 80 -30.16 -1.00 11.54
N LYS A 81 -29.65 -0.81 10.31
CA LYS A 81 -29.56 -1.85 9.29
C LYS A 81 -28.27 -2.68 9.38
N GLY A 82 -27.41 -2.36 10.34
CA GLY A 82 -26.12 -3.03 10.55
C GLY A 82 -25.00 -2.59 9.61
N ARG A 83 -25.19 -1.47 8.88
CA ARG A 83 -24.15 -0.90 8.00
C ARG A 83 -23.20 -0.02 8.82
N LEU A 84 -21.91 -0.06 8.51
CA LEU A 84 -20.89 0.73 9.19
C LEU A 84 -21.13 2.22 8.97
N LEU A 85 -21.30 2.99 10.05
CA LEU A 85 -21.51 4.43 10.01
C LEU A 85 -20.23 5.23 10.25
N ARG A 86 -19.42 4.78 11.19
CA ARG A 86 -18.26 5.56 11.62
C ARG A 86 -17.17 4.67 12.23
N ILE A 87 -15.94 5.08 12.00
CA ILE A 87 -14.74 4.60 12.71
C ILE A 87 -14.09 5.82 13.35
N VAL A 88 -13.78 5.75 14.64
CA VAL A 88 -13.04 6.80 15.37
C VAL A 88 -11.73 6.20 15.82
N GLU A 89 -10.62 6.85 15.50
CA GLU A 89 -9.27 6.46 15.93
C GLU A 89 -8.86 7.28 17.18
N GLY A 90 -8.12 6.67 18.09
CA GLY A 90 -7.63 7.34 19.29
C GLY A 90 -6.76 8.58 19.03
N SER A 91 -6.24 8.73 17.81
CA SER A 91 -5.56 9.95 17.32
C SER A 91 -6.51 11.14 17.09
N GLY A 92 -7.83 10.90 17.07
CA GLY A 92 -8.85 11.85 16.66
C GLY A 92 -9.19 11.76 15.17
N ASP A 93 -8.43 11.01 14.36
CA ASP A 93 -8.79 10.71 12.99
C ASP A 93 -10.15 9.98 12.97
N HIS A 94 -10.98 10.28 12.00
CA HIS A 94 -12.24 9.54 11.87
C HIS A 94 -12.62 9.30 10.42
N THR A 95 -13.36 8.21 10.21
CA THR A 95 -13.94 7.84 8.94
C THR A 95 -15.46 7.77 9.11
N SER A 96 -16.20 8.42 8.25
CA SER A 96 -17.66 8.37 8.19
C SER A 96 -18.15 7.74 6.89
N PHE A 97 -19.27 7.03 6.94
CA PHE A 97 -19.88 6.38 5.80
C PHE A 97 -21.27 6.95 5.56
N GLN A 98 -21.57 7.30 4.32
CA GLN A 98 -22.86 7.79 3.87
C GLN A 98 -23.43 6.81 2.85
N TYR A 99 -24.71 6.51 2.94
CA TYR A 99 -25.41 5.60 2.05
C TYR A 99 -26.59 6.32 1.39
N ASP A 100 -26.74 6.16 0.08
CA ASP A 100 -27.92 6.62 -0.65
C ASP A 100 -29.04 5.58 -0.60
N GLU A 101 -30.18 5.92 -1.21
CA GLU A 101 -31.37 5.05 -1.25
C GLU A 101 -31.17 3.83 -2.15
N GLU A 102 -30.28 3.92 -3.13
CA GLU A 102 -29.95 2.85 -4.10
C GLU A 102 -28.87 1.91 -3.58
N GLY A 103 -28.30 2.20 -2.39
CA GLY A 103 -27.27 1.37 -1.75
C GLY A 103 -25.84 1.79 -2.10
N GLY A 104 -25.67 2.88 -2.84
CA GLY A 104 -24.37 3.48 -3.07
C GLY A 104 -23.72 3.96 -1.77
N LYS A 105 -22.42 3.76 -1.63
CA LYS A 105 -21.65 4.11 -0.43
C LYS A 105 -20.59 5.15 -0.74
N VAL A 106 -20.47 6.15 0.13
CA VAL A 106 -19.38 7.12 0.14
C VAL A 106 -18.69 7.06 1.49
N GLU A 107 -17.38 6.84 1.48
CA GLU A 107 -16.51 6.92 2.65
C GLU A 107 -15.79 8.26 2.67
N ILE A 108 -15.81 8.94 3.81
CA ILE A 108 -15.08 10.19 4.05
C ILE A 108 -14.17 9.98 5.25
N ARG A 109 -12.87 10.02 5.03
CA ARG A 109 -11.87 9.97 6.09
C ARG A 109 -11.28 11.35 6.30
N GLU A 110 -11.30 11.83 7.53
CA GLU A 110 -10.70 13.09 7.96
C GLU A 110 -9.59 12.79 8.95
N ARG A 111 -8.44 13.42 8.73
CA ARG A 111 -7.25 13.26 9.57
C ARG A 111 -7.00 14.52 10.38
N MET A 112 -6.71 14.33 11.66
CA MET A 112 -6.29 15.44 12.50
C MET A 112 -4.91 15.95 12.06
N PRO A 113 -4.68 17.27 12.09
CA PRO A 113 -3.35 17.84 11.85
C PRO A 113 -2.33 17.20 12.79
N LYS A 114 -1.23 16.70 12.27
CA LYS A 114 -0.13 16.20 13.10
C LYS A 114 0.70 17.36 13.60
N ALA A 115 1.19 17.26 14.83
CA ALA A 115 2.22 18.16 15.34
C ALA A 115 3.47 18.04 14.45
N ASP A 116 4.10 19.17 14.14
CA ASP A 116 5.25 19.28 13.25
C ASP A 116 6.33 18.23 13.55
N GLY A 117 6.78 17.52 12.53
CA GLY A 117 7.99 16.69 12.54
C GLY A 117 7.81 15.16 12.44
N GLN A 118 6.60 14.63 12.36
CA GLN A 118 6.40 13.19 12.10
C GLN A 118 6.10 12.92 10.61
N GLU A 119 7.15 12.93 9.78
CA GLU A 119 7.06 12.41 8.41
C GLU A 119 6.93 10.87 8.43
N ARG A 120 6.01 10.35 7.60
CA ARG A 120 5.93 8.91 7.38
C ARG A 120 7.10 8.48 6.51
N ALA A 121 7.88 7.50 6.98
CA ALA A 121 8.95 6.91 6.21
C ALA A 121 8.45 6.40 4.84
N MET A 122 9.13 6.77 3.76
CA MET A 122 8.91 6.18 2.45
C MET A 122 9.35 4.70 2.48
N ALA A 123 8.49 3.81 2.00
CA ALA A 123 8.92 2.44 1.70
C ALA A 123 9.83 2.48 0.48
N THR A 124 11.10 2.12 0.65
CA THR A 124 12.10 2.07 -0.42
C THR A 124 12.35 0.63 -0.84
N GLY A 125 12.30 0.37 -2.14
CA GLY A 125 12.66 -0.94 -2.73
C GLY A 125 11.74 -1.36 -3.88
N VAL A 126 12.22 -2.29 -4.72
CA VAL A 126 11.47 -2.85 -5.86
C VAL A 126 10.18 -3.55 -5.40
N ASP A 127 10.22 -4.18 -4.23
CA ASP A 127 9.04 -4.84 -3.65
C ASP A 127 7.95 -3.83 -3.27
N SER A 128 8.31 -2.57 -2.93
CA SER A 128 7.34 -1.52 -2.64
C SER A 128 6.54 -1.08 -3.87
N ILE A 129 7.08 -1.27 -5.08
CA ILE A 129 6.38 -0.97 -6.34
C ILE A 129 5.17 -1.88 -6.52
N PHE A 130 5.25 -3.13 -6.02
CA PHE A 130 4.20 -4.14 -6.13
C PHE A 130 3.62 -4.55 -4.78
N ALA A 131 4.10 -3.98 -3.67
CA ALA A 131 3.79 -4.42 -2.31
C ALA A 131 2.32 -4.39 -1.96
N ASP A 132 1.52 -3.68 -2.76
CA ASP A 132 0.10 -3.60 -2.55
C ASP A 132 -0.66 -3.89 -3.83
N ALA A 133 -1.06 -5.13 -3.95
CA ALA A 133 -1.88 -5.58 -5.06
C ALA A 133 -3.26 -4.94 -5.09
N GLU A 134 -3.75 -4.44 -3.98
CA GLU A 134 -5.03 -3.75 -3.85
C GLU A 134 -4.92 -2.23 -3.92
N GLY A 135 -3.70 -1.71 -4.05
CA GLY A 135 -3.46 -0.34 -4.48
C GLY A 135 -3.30 0.71 -3.39
N THR A 136 -2.93 0.33 -2.17
CA THR A 136 -2.77 1.30 -1.10
C THR A 136 -1.35 1.83 -0.92
N LEU A 137 -0.32 1.16 -1.42
CA LEU A 137 1.08 1.62 -1.29
C LEU A 137 1.85 1.44 -2.60
N GLY A 138 2.28 2.51 -3.22
CA GLY A 138 3.15 2.47 -4.39
C GLY A 138 3.44 3.85 -4.93
N TYR A 139 4.39 3.98 -5.81
CA TYR A 139 4.73 5.21 -6.50
C TYR A 139 3.48 5.92 -7.04
N GLY A 140 3.33 7.19 -6.72
CA GLY A 140 2.19 8.01 -7.13
C GLY A 140 1.09 8.19 -6.09
N LEU A 141 1.14 7.48 -4.94
CA LEU A 141 0.15 7.61 -3.86
C LEU A 141 0.57 8.58 -2.75
N ASP A 142 1.71 9.28 -2.92
CA ASP A 142 2.22 10.20 -1.90
C ASP A 142 1.26 11.36 -1.61
N GLY A 143 0.49 11.80 -2.61
CA GLY A 143 -0.57 12.80 -2.39
C GLY A 143 -1.65 12.33 -1.42
N ILE A 144 -1.93 11.02 -1.35
CA ILE A 144 -2.91 10.45 -0.41
C ILE A 144 -2.36 10.40 1.01
N ARG A 145 -1.04 10.17 1.15
CA ARG A 145 -0.39 10.13 2.48
C ARG A 145 -0.43 11.47 3.18
N ASN A 146 -0.32 12.56 2.41
CA ASN A 146 -0.33 13.94 2.91
C ASN A 146 -1.73 14.56 2.95
N ALA A 147 -2.76 13.84 2.47
CA ALA A 147 -4.13 14.32 2.48
C ALA A 147 -4.66 14.49 3.91
N SER A 148 -5.28 15.62 4.17
CA SER A 148 -6.04 15.87 5.39
C SER A 148 -7.40 15.20 5.33
N ARG A 149 -7.95 15.02 4.12
CA ARG A 149 -9.24 14.40 3.87
C ARG A 149 -9.18 13.50 2.64
N THR A 150 -9.80 12.32 2.71
CA THR A 150 -10.06 11.48 1.54
C THR A 150 -11.56 11.22 1.40
N ARG A 151 -12.03 11.10 0.16
CA ARG A 151 -13.39 10.71 -0.20
C ARG A 151 -13.33 9.53 -1.15
N THR A 152 -13.90 8.38 -0.75
CA THR A 152 -13.97 7.16 -1.56
C THR A 152 -15.40 6.89 -1.98
N ILE A 153 -15.62 6.62 -3.26
CA ILE A 153 -16.92 6.29 -3.86
C ILE A 153 -16.92 4.80 -4.19
N TYR A 154 -18.01 4.13 -3.87
CA TYR A 154 -18.18 2.70 -4.07
C TYR A 154 -19.30 2.43 -5.07
N ASN A 155 -19.20 1.32 -5.79
CA ASN A 155 -20.30 0.81 -6.62
C ASN A 155 -21.28 -0.04 -5.78
N GLU A 156 -22.33 -0.54 -6.41
CA GLU A 156 -23.39 -1.39 -5.80
C GLU A 156 -22.85 -2.72 -5.22
N ARG A 157 -21.65 -3.16 -5.62
CA ARG A 157 -20.97 -4.35 -5.11
C ARG A 157 -20.02 -4.06 -3.94
N ASP A 158 -20.10 -2.88 -3.37
CA ASP A 158 -19.22 -2.40 -2.29
C ASP A 158 -17.73 -2.36 -2.68
N GLN A 159 -17.43 -2.13 -3.98
CA GLN A 159 -16.08 -2.01 -4.51
C GLN A 159 -15.75 -0.53 -4.70
N PRO A 160 -14.60 -0.02 -4.18
CA PRO A 160 -14.21 1.37 -4.32
C PRO A 160 -13.85 1.68 -5.78
N THR A 161 -14.61 2.53 -6.45
CA THR A 161 -14.40 2.92 -7.86
C THR A 161 -13.55 4.17 -8.00
N GLU A 162 -13.70 5.13 -7.09
CA GLU A 162 -12.93 6.36 -7.08
C GLU A 162 -12.47 6.72 -5.67
N MET A 163 -11.33 7.36 -5.57
CA MET A 163 -10.86 8.01 -4.34
C MET A 163 -10.28 9.37 -4.70
N HIS A 164 -10.67 10.38 -3.95
CA HIS A 164 -10.18 11.74 -4.04
C HIS A 164 -9.47 12.09 -2.74
N ALA A 165 -8.28 12.69 -2.84
CA ALA A 165 -7.48 13.13 -1.70
C ALA A 165 -7.34 14.65 -1.73
N PHE A 166 -7.56 15.30 -0.59
CA PHE A 166 -7.58 16.76 -0.45
C PHE A 166 -6.62 17.21 0.65
N ASP A 167 -6.05 18.39 0.49
CA ASP A 167 -5.31 19.08 1.55
C ASP A 167 -6.25 19.67 2.63
N ALA A 168 -5.67 20.40 3.60
CA ALA A 168 -6.43 21.04 4.67
C ALA A 168 -7.34 22.18 4.18
N ASP A 169 -6.99 22.80 3.06
CA ASP A 169 -7.73 23.90 2.44
C ASP A 169 -8.81 23.42 1.46
N GLY A 170 -8.89 22.10 1.25
CA GLY A 170 -9.87 21.47 0.37
C GLY A 170 -9.44 21.39 -1.09
N HIS A 171 -8.18 21.69 -1.44
CA HIS A 171 -7.68 21.52 -2.79
C HIS A 171 -7.43 20.04 -3.08
N LEU A 172 -7.78 19.61 -4.28
CA LEU A 172 -7.61 18.24 -4.73
C LEU A 172 -6.12 17.95 -5.00
N LEU A 173 -5.54 16.99 -4.28
CA LEU A 173 -4.16 16.54 -4.41
C LEU A 173 -4.01 15.39 -5.40
N SER A 174 -4.90 14.40 -5.30
CA SER A 174 -4.82 13.16 -6.10
C SER A 174 -6.19 12.56 -6.33
N ARG A 175 -6.30 11.82 -7.43
CA ARG A 175 -7.43 10.92 -7.74
C ARG A 175 -6.93 9.51 -7.98
N ILE A 176 -7.70 8.54 -7.53
CA ILE A 176 -7.57 7.14 -7.93
C ILE A 176 -8.86 6.71 -8.58
N ALA A 177 -8.76 6.14 -9.79
CA ALA A 177 -9.88 5.47 -10.45
C ALA A 177 -9.58 3.97 -10.54
N ARG A 178 -10.60 3.14 -10.28
CA ARG A 178 -10.51 1.68 -10.36
C ARG A 178 -11.58 1.13 -11.27
N THR A 179 -11.22 0.11 -12.05
CA THR A 179 -12.18 -0.67 -12.84
C THR A 179 -12.18 -2.11 -12.37
N TYR A 180 -13.31 -2.76 -12.52
CA TYR A 180 -13.53 -4.14 -12.07
C TYR A 180 -14.15 -4.95 -13.20
N ASP A 181 -13.80 -6.23 -13.26
CA ASP A 181 -14.60 -7.20 -14.01
C ASP A 181 -15.64 -7.87 -13.12
N GLU A 182 -16.55 -8.62 -13.73
CA GLU A 182 -17.62 -9.27 -12.99
C GLU A 182 -17.15 -10.49 -12.18
N LYS A 183 -16.04 -11.08 -12.57
CA LYS A 183 -15.62 -12.41 -12.09
C LYS A 183 -14.41 -12.36 -11.17
N HIS A 184 -13.43 -11.51 -11.45
CA HIS A 184 -12.11 -11.60 -10.86
C HIS A 184 -11.73 -10.40 -9.99
N GLY A 185 -12.48 -9.32 -10.04
CA GLY A 185 -12.21 -8.13 -9.23
C GLY A 185 -11.54 -7.00 -10.00
N ILE A 186 -10.59 -6.30 -9.36
CA ILE A 186 -9.97 -5.11 -9.95
C ILE A 186 -9.15 -5.44 -11.22
N THR A 187 -9.45 -4.77 -12.33
CA THR A 187 -8.75 -4.92 -13.61
C THR A 187 -7.79 -3.78 -13.90
N SER A 188 -8.08 -2.59 -13.39
CA SER A 188 -7.13 -1.47 -13.46
C SER A 188 -7.26 -0.53 -12.27
N LEU A 189 -6.15 0.16 -12.00
CA LEU A 189 -6.05 1.26 -11.06
C LEU A 189 -5.25 2.36 -11.73
N LYS A 190 -5.84 3.56 -11.82
CA LYS A 190 -5.18 4.76 -12.35
C LYS A 190 -5.07 5.78 -11.24
N VAL A 191 -3.86 6.32 -11.04
CA VAL A 191 -3.57 7.42 -10.12
C VAL A 191 -3.24 8.66 -10.93
N THR A 192 -3.89 9.77 -10.61
CA THR A 192 -3.59 11.09 -11.15
C THR A 192 -3.28 12.03 -10.00
N ASN A 193 -2.09 12.60 -9.99
CA ASN A 193 -1.70 13.62 -9.03
C ASN A 193 -1.97 15.01 -9.64
N GLU A 194 -2.92 15.73 -9.04
CA GLU A 194 -3.34 17.06 -9.52
C GLU A 194 -2.37 18.16 -9.07
N ASP A 195 -1.75 17.99 -7.90
CA ASP A 195 -0.70 18.85 -7.41
C ASP A 195 0.56 18.07 -6.96
N PRO A 196 1.36 17.56 -7.91
CA PRO A 196 2.57 16.81 -7.58
C PRO A 196 3.62 17.65 -6.83
N GLY A 197 3.55 18.98 -6.90
CA GLY A 197 4.45 19.88 -6.17
C GLY A 197 4.27 19.80 -4.65
N SER A 198 3.07 19.46 -4.17
CA SER A 198 2.78 19.28 -2.74
C SER A 198 3.43 18.03 -2.13
N LEU A 199 3.98 17.13 -2.95
CA LEU A 199 4.67 15.91 -2.50
C LEU A 199 6.01 16.22 -1.82
N PHE A 200 6.57 17.42 -2.04
CA PHE A 200 7.78 17.84 -1.35
C PHE A 200 7.47 18.56 -0.04
N PRO A 201 8.12 18.18 1.06
CA PRO A 201 8.02 18.90 2.30
C PRO A 201 8.43 20.37 2.11
N ALA A 202 7.64 21.31 2.64
CA ALA A 202 7.91 22.74 2.55
C ALA A 202 9.32 23.10 3.07
N LYS A 203 9.80 22.36 4.09
CA LYS A 203 11.14 22.50 4.65
C LYS A 203 12.23 22.18 3.61
N GLN A 204 12.09 21.10 2.85
CA GLN A 204 13.06 20.74 1.79
C GLN A 204 13.11 21.79 0.70
N ILE A 205 11.95 22.31 0.29
CA ILE A 205 11.87 23.38 -0.71
C ILE A 205 12.57 24.64 -0.19
N ALA A 206 12.36 25.00 1.08
CA ALA A 206 13.03 26.13 1.72
C ALA A 206 14.56 25.94 1.83
N GLU A 207 15.01 24.72 2.14
CA GLU A 207 16.44 24.38 2.17
C GLU A 207 17.09 24.51 0.78
N ILE A 208 16.43 24.00 -0.27
CA ILE A 208 16.90 24.16 -1.66
C ILE A 208 16.95 25.64 -2.03
N ALA A 209 15.93 26.43 -1.71
CA ALA A 209 15.90 27.86 -1.96
C ALA A 209 17.05 28.57 -1.26
N ALA A 210 17.32 28.25 0.01
CA ALA A 210 18.43 28.79 0.78
C ALA A 210 19.81 28.44 0.20
N GLN A 211 19.98 27.19 -0.23
CA GLN A 211 21.23 26.71 -0.83
C GLN A 211 21.51 27.30 -2.20
N THR A 212 20.47 27.50 -2.99
CA THR A 212 20.57 27.99 -4.38
C THR A 212 20.48 29.52 -4.48
N GLY A 213 19.95 30.18 -3.46
CA GLY A 213 19.67 31.62 -3.48
C GLY A 213 18.51 32.02 -4.41
N ALA A 214 17.75 31.05 -4.92
CA ALA A 214 16.60 31.30 -5.78
C ALA A 214 15.35 31.67 -4.95
N PRO A 215 14.45 32.49 -5.51
CA PRO A 215 13.17 32.78 -4.87
C PRO A 215 12.37 31.51 -4.59
N LEU A 216 11.77 31.40 -3.41
CA LEU A 216 11.03 30.23 -2.95
C LEU A 216 9.93 29.81 -3.95
N ASP A 217 9.21 30.78 -4.52
CA ASP A 217 8.12 30.54 -5.45
C ASP A 217 8.61 30.01 -6.81
N GLU A 218 9.82 30.41 -7.23
CA GLU A 218 10.47 29.86 -8.41
C GLU A 218 10.85 28.40 -8.21
N ILE A 219 11.46 28.06 -7.05
CA ILE A 219 11.76 26.66 -6.70
C ILE A 219 10.48 25.82 -6.66
N LYS A 220 9.41 26.32 -6.02
CA LYS A 220 8.11 25.64 -6.01
C LYS A 220 7.58 25.38 -7.42
N ALA A 221 7.61 26.37 -8.29
CA ALA A 221 7.12 26.24 -9.67
C ALA A 221 7.94 25.21 -10.48
N GLN A 222 9.26 25.25 -10.34
CA GLN A 222 10.15 24.27 -11.01
C GLN A 222 9.94 22.87 -10.46
N MET A 223 9.89 22.69 -9.14
CA MET A 223 9.62 21.39 -8.50
C MET A 223 8.26 20.86 -8.95
N LYS A 224 7.21 21.70 -8.98
CA LYS A 224 5.90 21.29 -9.49
C LYS A 224 5.99 20.81 -10.94
N LYS A 225 6.72 21.50 -11.83
CA LYS A 225 6.91 21.11 -13.23
C LYS A 225 7.63 19.75 -13.36
N VAL A 226 8.73 19.58 -12.63
CA VAL A 226 9.50 18.32 -12.62
C VAL A 226 8.66 17.18 -12.09
N MET A 227 7.98 17.38 -10.95
CA MET A 227 7.15 16.34 -10.32
C MET A 227 5.91 16.00 -11.14
N SER A 228 5.28 16.98 -11.80
CA SER A 228 4.17 16.72 -12.72
C SER A 228 4.62 15.85 -13.89
N ALA A 229 5.82 16.08 -14.41
CA ALA A 229 6.38 15.23 -15.45
C ALA A 229 6.71 13.82 -14.95
N MET A 230 7.14 13.66 -13.71
CA MET A 230 7.59 12.38 -13.14
C MET A 230 6.48 11.57 -12.46
N MET A 231 5.52 12.22 -11.83
CA MET A 231 4.53 11.59 -10.93
C MET A 231 3.09 12.02 -11.22
N GLY A 232 2.84 12.67 -12.34
CA GLY A 232 1.49 13.18 -12.67
C GLY A 232 0.47 12.06 -12.86
N GLU A 233 0.86 10.99 -13.51
CA GLU A 233 -0.04 9.86 -13.77
C GLU A 233 0.71 8.52 -13.64
N SER A 234 0.05 7.54 -13.04
CA SER A 234 0.48 6.14 -13.07
C SER A 234 -0.73 5.22 -13.21
N ALA A 235 -0.53 4.06 -13.82
CA ALA A 235 -1.59 3.07 -13.98
C ALA A 235 -1.09 1.66 -13.68
N ARG A 236 -1.96 0.83 -13.12
CA ARG A 236 -1.74 -0.59 -12.90
C ARG A 236 -2.83 -1.38 -13.59
N TYR A 237 -2.45 -2.49 -14.20
CA TYR A 237 -3.36 -3.41 -14.85
C TYR A 237 -3.15 -4.80 -14.28
N PHE A 238 -4.24 -5.53 -14.07
CA PHE A 238 -4.26 -6.82 -13.43
C PHE A 238 -4.85 -7.86 -14.38
N THR A 239 -4.24 -9.05 -14.42
CA THR A 239 -4.72 -10.20 -15.19
C THR A 239 -4.88 -11.38 -14.26
N TYR A 240 -5.91 -12.18 -14.48
CA TYR A 240 -6.29 -13.31 -13.66
C TYR A 240 -6.39 -14.59 -14.49
N ASP A 241 -6.19 -15.74 -13.86
CA ASP A 241 -6.49 -17.04 -14.44
C ASP A 241 -7.98 -17.39 -14.28
N ALA A 242 -8.36 -18.58 -14.78
CA ALA A 242 -9.74 -19.06 -14.69
C ALA A 242 -10.24 -19.29 -13.26
N GLN A 243 -9.33 -19.45 -12.30
CA GLN A 243 -9.61 -19.62 -10.88
C GLN A 243 -9.69 -18.28 -10.13
N GLY A 244 -9.48 -17.15 -10.81
CA GLY A 244 -9.49 -15.82 -10.20
C GLY A 244 -8.19 -15.46 -9.49
N ARG A 245 -7.10 -16.21 -9.69
CA ARG A 245 -5.79 -15.90 -9.10
C ARG A 245 -5.07 -14.93 -10.03
N ARG A 246 -4.42 -13.92 -9.45
CA ARG A 246 -3.75 -12.87 -10.22
C ARG A 246 -2.44 -13.36 -10.84
N THR A 247 -2.41 -13.49 -12.16
CA THR A 247 -1.25 -13.99 -12.91
C THR A 247 -0.31 -12.90 -13.39
N LYS A 248 -0.79 -11.66 -13.52
CA LYS A 248 0.06 -10.56 -13.98
C LYS A 248 -0.37 -9.22 -13.40
N ILE A 249 0.62 -8.39 -13.08
CA ILE A 249 0.48 -6.97 -12.77
C ILE A 249 1.38 -6.23 -13.75
N VAL A 250 0.84 -5.19 -14.39
CA VAL A 250 1.62 -4.25 -15.21
C VAL A 250 1.51 -2.88 -14.57
N LEU A 251 2.64 -2.28 -14.22
CA LEU A 251 2.74 -0.91 -13.76
C LEU A 251 3.23 -0.04 -14.92
N ARG A 252 2.48 0.99 -15.27
CA ARG A 252 2.88 2.03 -16.22
C ARG A 252 3.03 3.35 -15.49
N ASN A 253 4.18 3.95 -15.63
CA ASN A 253 4.44 5.30 -15.20
C ASN A 253 5.16 6.01 -16.36
N PRO A 254 4.52 6.97 -17.06
CA PRO A 254 5.02 7.50 -18.31
C PRO A 254 6.49 7.94 -18.33
N PRO A 255 7.04 8.59 -17.27
CA PRO A 255 8.47 8.91 -17.30
C PRO A 255 9.37 7.77 -16.83
N LEU A 256 8.84 6.82 -16.05
CA LEU A 256 9.60 5.73 -15.45
C LEU A 256 9.57 4.45 -16.30
N GLY A 257 8.71 4.41 -17.31
CA GLY A 257 8.52 3.25 -18.17
C GLY A 257 7.49 2.27 -17.63
N GLU A 258 7.65 1.01 -18.01
CA GLU A 258 6.74 -0.07 -17.63
C GLU A 258 7.52 -1.15 -16.87
N ALA A 259 6.92 -1.62 -15.77
CA ALA A 259 7.35 -2.80 -15.05
C ALA A 259 6.22 -3.83 -15.05
N SER A 260 6.55 -5.10 -15.12
CA SER A 260 5.55 -6.16 -14.98
C SER A 260 6.01 -7.23 -14.01
N ARG A 261 5.04 -7.78 -13.24
CA ARG A 261 5.24 -8.96 -12.41
C ARG A 261 4.26 -10.04 -12.87
N THR A 262 4.78 -11.22 -13.14
CA THR A 262 3.98 -12.42 -13.41
C THR A 262 4.10 -13.39 -12.26
N CYS A 263 3.01 -14.09 -11.95
CA CYS A 263 2.94 -15.09 -10.89
C CYS A 263 2.46 -16.43 -11.48
N SER A 264 3.09 -17.52 -11.07
CA SER A 264 2.59 -18.89 -11.31
C SER A 264 2.27 -19.56 -9.98
N TYR A 265 1.36 -20.54 -10.02
CA TYR A 265 0.75 -21.15 -8.85
C TYR A 265 0.87 -22.67 -8.93
N ASN A 266 0.95 -23.33 -7.77
CA ASN A 266 0.78 -24.78 -7.66
C ASN A 266 -0.71 -25.17 -7.61
N ASP A 267 -0.97 -26.48 -7.48
CA ASP A 267 -2.32 -27.01 -7.39
C ASP A 267 -3.05 -26.63 -6.09
N GLN A 268 -2.32 -26.27 -5.03
CA GLN A 268 -2.88 -25.73 -3.79
C GLN A 268 -3.27 -24.26 -3.90
N GLY A 269 -2.84 -23.56 -4.95
CA GLY A 269 -3.10 -22.14 -5.14
C GLY A 269 -2.05 -21.21 -4.53
N ASP A 270 -0.94 -21.78 -4.05
CA ASP A 270 0.18 -20.98 -3.55
C ASP A 270 1.10 -20.55 -4.70
N VAL A 271 1.65 -19.34 -4.62
CA VAL A 271 2.59 -18.79 -5.62
C VAL A 271 3.89 -19.60 -5.60
N VAL A 272 4.31 -20.15 -6.72
CA VAL A 272 5.58 -20.89 -6.85
C VAL A 272 6.67 -20.12 -7.57
N GLU A 273 6.33 -19.14 -8.39
CA GLU A 273 7.30 -18.24 -9.01
C GLU A 273 6.70 -16.85 -9.19
N GLU A 274 7.47 -15.84 -8.84
CA GLU A 274 7.24 -14.44 -9.22
C GLU A 274 8.39 -13.99 -10.12
N ARG A 275 8.07 -13.36 -11.24
CA ARG A 275 9.03 -12.84 -12.20
C ARG A 275 8.74 -11.37 -12.46
N THR A 276 9.70 -10.50 -12.12
CA THR A 276 9.61 -9.06 -12.34
C THR A 276 10.52 -8.65 -13.49
N THR A 277 9.96 -7.94 -14.46
CA THR A 277 10.67 -7.41 -15.63
C THR A 277 10.45 -5.91 -15.76
N PHE A 278 11.44 -5.20 -16.31
CA PHE A 278 11.40 -3.77 -16.59
C PHE A 278 11.61 -3.54 -18.08
N THR A 279 10.88 -2.57 -18.66
CA THR A 279 11.11 -2.21 -20.06
C THR A 279 12.40 -1.40 -20.21
N LYS A 280 13.01 -1.51 -21.41
CA LYS A 280 14.27 -0.84 -21.75
C LYS A 280 14.21 0.69 -21.73
N ASP A 281 13.00 1.26 -21.77
CA ASP A 281 12.78 2.70 -21.90
C ASP A 281 12.59 3.41 -20.56
N SER A 282 12.81 2.71 -19.42
CA SER A 282 12.70 3.35 -18.11
C SER A 282 13.80 4.41 -17.94
N ARG A 283 13.38 5.67 -17.96
CA ARG A 283 14.25 6.85 -17.80
C ARG A 283 14.17 7.38 -16.38
N PHE A 284 14.61 6.59 -15.42
CA PHE A 284 14.77 7.12 -14.06
C PHE A 284 15.96 8.06 -14.03
N PRO A 285 15.79 9.33 -13.66
CA PRO A 285 16.90 10.24 -13.45
C PRO A 285 17.54 9.99 -12.09
N VAL A 286 18.17 8.82 -11.91
CA VAL A 286 19.00 8.60 -10.74
C VAL A 286 20.31 9.32 -10.97
N GLY A 287 20.53 10.41 -10.20
CA GLY A 287 21.80 11.12 -10.21
C GLY A 287 22.02 12.06 -11.40
N VAL A 288 20.94 12.61 -12.00
CA VAL A 288 21.09 13.70 -12.98
C VAL A 288 21.52 14.96 -12.26
N PRO A 289 22.72 15.50 -12.56
CA PRO A 289 23.14 16.77 -11.98
C PRO A 289 22.29 17.91 -12.55
N PHE A 290 21.97 18.86 -11.68
CA PHE A 290 21.30 20.10 -12.06
C PHE A 290 22.29 21.26 -11.99
N HIS A 291 22.23 22.16 -12.95
CA HIS A 291 22.99 23.41 -12.95
C HIS A 291 22.02 24.59 -13.14
N ARG A 292 22.49 25.79 -12.90
CA ARG A 292 21.76 27.01 -13.24
C ARG A 292 22.07 27.41 -14.68
N ASP A 293 21.05 27.68 -15.46
CA ASP A 293 21.18 28.29 -16.78
C ASP A 293 21.56 29.79 -16.67
N GLU A 294 21.77 30.42 -17.82
CA GLU A 294 22.14 31.86 -17.90
C GLU A 294 21.06 32.79 -17.30
N THR A 295 19.83 32.28 -17.14
CA THR A 295 18.72 33.02 -16.54
C THR A 295 18.54 32.72 -15.04
N GLY A 296 19.37 31.82 -14.47
CA GLY A 296 19.38 31.43 -13.08
C GLY A 296 18.45 30.26 -12.74
N ASN A 297 17.76 29.65 -13.73
CA ASN A 297 16.88 28.53 -13.52
C ASN A 297 17.68 27.25 -13.28
N LEU A 298 17.19 26.41 -12.35
CA LEU A 298 17.69 25.05 -12.16
C LEU A 298 17.22 24.18 -13.33
N VAL A 299 18.15 23.80 -14.17
CA VAL A 299 17.90 22.92 -15.31
C VAL A 299 18.76 21.66 -15.17
N PRO A 300 18.29 20.50 -15.61
CA PRO A 300 19.15 19.32 -15.67
C PRO A 300 20.29 19.59 -16.63
N GLU A 301 21.51 19.18 -16.32
CA GLU A 301 22.70 19.36 -17.19
C GLU A 301 22.49 18.79 -18.60
N LYS A 302 21.62 17.80 -18.72
CA LYS A 302 21.25 17.21 -20.00
C LYS A 302 19.73 17.16 -20.14
N SER A 303 19.24 17.37 -21.35
CA SER A 303 17.85 17.11 -21.67
C SER A 303 17.48 15.64 -21.36
N PRO A 304 16.25 15.33 -20.93
CA PRO A 304 15.80 13.94 -20.73
C PRO A 304 16.06 13.02 -21.94
N SER A 305 16.10 13.56 -23.15
CA SER A 305 16.45 12.83 -24.37
C SER A 305 17.95 12.49 -24.51
N GLU A 306 18.80 13.21 -23.76
CA GLU A 306 20.26 13.05 -23.78
C GLU A 306 20.77 12.25 -22.57
N TRP A 307 19.87 11.84 -21.68
CA TRP A 307 20.26 10.98 -20.56
C TRP A 307 20.78 9.65 -21.11
N PRO A 308 21.90 9.14 -20.59
CA PRO A 308 22.37 7.85 -21.00
C PRO A 308 21.26 6.81 -20.76
N PRO A 309 21.11 5.83 -21.67
CA PRO A 309 20.18 4.76 -21.42
C PRO A 309 20.54 4.14 -20.09
N GLN A 310 19.58 4.08 -19.18
CA GLN A 310 19.77 3.45 -17.87
C GLN A 310 20.14 1.97 -18.13
N PRO A 311 21.08 1.41 -17.36
CA PRO A 311 21.35 -0.01 -17.46
C PRO A 311 20.02 -0.74 -17.26
N GLN A 312 19.71 -1.64 -18.16
CA GLN A 312 18.50 -2.45 -18.07
C GLN A 312 18.54 -3.16 -16.71
N LEU A 313 17.56 -2.86 -15.87
CA LEU A 313 17.44 -3.58 -14.60
C LEU A 313 17.28 -5.07 -14.92
N PRO A 314 18.09 -5.94 -14.30
CA PRO A 314 18.00 -7.37 -14.53
C PRO A 314 16.62 -7.87 -14.15
N GLU A 315 16.15 -8.90 -14.84
CA GLU A 315 14.98 -9.63 -14.44
C GLU A 315 15.17 -10.19 -13.02
N SER A 316 14.21 -9.97 -12.14
CA SER A 316 14.21 -10.56 -10.79
C SER A 316 13.24 -11.74 -10.76
N ILE A 317 13.74 -12.89 -10.34
CA ILE A 317 12.93 -14.11 -10.20
C ILE A 317 12.99 -14.54 -8.74
N VAL A 318 11.81 -14.78 -8.15
CA VAL A 318 11.66 -15.36 -6.83
C VAL A 318 10.90 -16.68 -6.97
N ARG A 319 11.46 -17.75 -6.44
CA ARG A 319 10.83 -19.08 -6.43
C ARG A 319 10.51 -19.50 -5.03
N TYR A 320 9.39 -20.22 -4.91
CA TYR A 320 8.88 -20.71 -3.64
C TYR A 320 8.66 -22.23 -3.71
N GLN A 321 9.12 -22.94 -2.67
CA GLN A 321 8.84 -24.34 -2.44
C GLN A 321 8.14 -24.48 -1.10
N TYR A 322 7.18 -25.42 -0.99
CA TYR A 322 6.35 -25.54 0.20
C TYR A 322 6.31 -26.97 0.71
N GLN A 323 6.25 -27.11 2.03
CA GLN A 323 5.77 -28.30 2.71
C GLN A 323 4.42 -27.99 3.35
N TYR A 324 3.55 -28.99 3.44
CA TYR A 324 2.17 -28.80 3.89
C TYR A 324 1.83 -29.76 5.03
N ASP A 325 0.93 -29.34 5.91
CA ASP A 325 0.29 -30.21 6.88
C ASP A 325 -0.87 -31.02 6.27
N ASN A 326 -1.53 -31.83 7.10
CA ASN A 326 -2.64 -32.68 6.68
C ASN A 326 -3.91 -31.90 6.27
N PHE A 327 -4.02 -30.62 6.62
CA PHE A 327 -5.12 -29.74 6.21
C PHE A 327 -4.79 -28.97 4.92
N GLY A 328 -3.55 -29.11 4.43
CA GLY A 328 -3.06 -28.40 3.25
C GLY A 328 -2.63 -26.95 3.54
N ASN A 329 -2.36 -26.61 4.78
CA ASN A 329 -1.68 -25.38 5.14
C ASN A 329 -0.18 -25.57 5.00
N TRP A 330 0.52 -24.61 4.36
CA TRP A 330 1.96 -24.71 4.32
C TRP A 330 2.57 -24.48 5.72
N THR A 331 3.55 -25.30 6.04
CA THR A 331 4.30 -25.26 7.30
C THR A 331 5.73 -24.80 7.11
N GLU A 332 6.27 -25.04 5.93
CA GLU A 332 7.61 -24.59 5.52
C GLU A 332 7.54 -23.97 4.13
N GLN A 333 8.21 -22.85 3.95
CA GLN A 333 8.36 -22.18 2.66
C GLN A 333 9.85 -21.87 2.44
N THR A 334 10.47 -22.46 1.43
CA THR A 334 11.80 -22.09 0.96
C THR A 334 11.66 -21.04 -0.15
N VAL A 335 12.36 -19.93 0.01
CA VAL A 335 12.38 -18.81 -0.93
C VAL A 335 13.76 -18.69 -1.55
N THR A 336 13.86 -18.80 -2.88
CA THR A 336 15.10 -18.64 -3.63
C THR A 336 14.97 -17.44 -4.57
N ARG A 337 15.92 -16.50 -4.49
CA ARG A 337 15.99 -15.31 -5.36
C ARG A 337 17.05 -15.49 -6.45
N SER A 338 16.88 -14.80 -7.58
CA SER A 338 17.79 -14.84 -8.72
C SER A 338 19.23 -14.46 -8.38
N GLU A 339 19.43 -13.63 -7.34
CA GLU A 339 20.77 -13.26 -6.84
C GLU A 339 21.44 -14.37 -6.02
N GLY A 340 20.83 -15.55 -5.90
CA GLY A 340 21.35 -16.69 -5.16
C GLY A 340 21.04 -16.65 -3.65
N LEU A 341 20.25 -15.68 -3.19
CA LEU A 341 19.77 -15.66 -1.82
C LEU A 341 18.70 -16.73 -1.62
N GLU A 342 18.92 -17.59 -0.64
CA GLU A 342 17.94 -18.60 -0.22
C GLU A 342 17.68 -18.49 1.28
N TYR A 343 16.42 -18.57 1.69
CA TYR A 343 16.03 -18.63 3.09
C TYR A 343 14.73 -19.40 3.26
N THR A 344 14.54 -19.96 4.44
CA THR A 344 13.35 -20.73 4.79
C THR A 344 12.52 -19.97 5.82
N ARG A 345 11.21 -20.01 5.63
CA ARG A 345 10.20 -19.52 6.58
C ARG A 345 9.48 -20.72 7.16
N LEU A 346 9.37 -20.78 8.47
CA LEU A 346 8.59 -21.80 9.18
C LEU A 346 7.30 -21.16 9.69
N ARG A 347 6.21 -21.92 9.60
CA ARG A 347 4.91 -21.53 10.12
C ARG A 347 4.38 -22.62 11.04
N GLU A 348 4.14 -22.26 12.28
CA GLU A 348 3.55 -23.15 13.28
C GLU A 348 2.04 -22.91 13.35
N LEU A 349 1.26 -23.98 13.38
CA LEU A 349 -0.18 -23.93 13.45
C LEU A 349 -0.68 -24.79 14.62
N THR A 350 -1.67 -24.27 15.35
CA THR A 350 -2.45 -25.07 16.29
C THR A 350 -3.91 -25.10 15.85
N TYR A 351 -4.61 -26.13 16.25
CA TYR A 351 -6.00 -26.38 15.85
C TYR A 351 -6.88 -26.52 17.10
N TYR A 352 -8.19 -26.29 16.91
CA TYR A 352 -9.20 -26.56 17.94
C TYR A 352 -9.42 -28.07 18.11
#